data_6ad9c49981000dc4d7a4d95dab7a0719
#
_entry.id   6ad9c49981000dc4d7a4d95dab7a0719
#
_cell.length_a   1.000
_cell.length_b   1.000
_cell.length_c   1.000
_cell.angle_alpha   90.00
_cell.angle_beta   90.00
_cell.angle_gamma   90.00
#
_symmetry.space_group_name_H-M   'P 1'
#
loop_
_entity.id
_entity.type
_entity.pdbx_description
1 polymer ?
#
loop_
_entity_poly.entity_id
_entity_poly.type
_entity_poly.pdbx_seq_one_letter_code
_entity_poly.pdbx_strand_id
1 'polypeptide(L)'
;MAQERKIIEEAYAGDIIGVFDPGIFSIGDTLTTAKDNFEFEGIPTFAPEHFARVRQVDTMKRKQFVKGVMQIAQEGAIQIFQEYQGGMEEIIVGVVGVLQFDVLKYRLENEYNVEIRLEKLPYEHIRWIENKDIDMDKLTGTSDMKKIRDLKGNPLLLFVNAWSVGMTLDRNDGLVSVSYTHLRAHETDSYL
;
A
#
# COMPACT_ATOMS: atom_id res chain seq x y z
N MET A 1 -20.55 21.10 -16.07
CA MET A 1 -19.65 21.77 -17.05
C MET A 1 -18.27 21.72 -16.48
N ALA A 2 -17.32 21.08 -17.16
CA ALA A 2 -15.91 21.14 -16.77
C ALA A 2 -15.41 22.55 -17.13
N GLN A 3 -14.85 23.25 -16.15
CA GLN A 3 -14.19 24.52 -16.42
C GLN A 3 -12.93 24.26 -17.26
N GLU A 4 -12.66 25.16 -18.20
CA GLU A 4 -11.41 25.09 -18.98
C GLU A 4 -10.20 25.17 -18.03
N ARG A 5 -9.22 24.32 -18.27
CA ARG A 5 -7.95 24.35 -17.53
C ARG A 5 -7.22 25.64 -17.88
N LYS A 6 -7.04 26.51 -16.88
CA LYS A 6 -6.31 27.76 -17.02
C LYS A 6 -4.89 27.56 -16.46
N ILE A 7 -3.89 27.87 -17.26
CA ILE A 7 -2.50 27.92 -16.79
C ILE A 7 -2.37 29.17 -15.91
N ILE A 8 -1.82 28.99 -14.72
CA ILE A 8 -1.55 30.06 -13.75
C ILE A 8 -0.04 30.13 -13.51
N GLU A 9 0.47 31.33 -13.30
CA GLU A 9 1.88 31.59 -13.01
C GLU A 9 2.16 31.77 -11.52
N GLU A 10 1.14 32.09 -10.74
CA GLU A 10 1.22 32.35 -9.31
C GLU A 10 0.09 31.62 -8.58
N ALA A 11 0.40 31.10 -7.40
CA ALA A 11 -0.56 30.50 -6.48
C ALA A 11 -0.28 30.97 -5.05
N TYR A 12 -1.34 31.08 -4.25
CA TYR A 12 -1.28 31.58 -2.88
C TYR A 12 -1.65 30.49 -1.87
N ALA A 13 -1.29 30.71 -0.62
CA ALA A 13 -1.62 29.78 0.46
C ALA A 13 -3.14 29.51 0.53
N GLY A 14 -3.53 28.25 0.44
CA GLY A 14 -4.92 27.80 0.38
C GLY A 14 -5.43 27.48 -1.02
N ASP A 15 -4.71 27.84 -2.06
CA ASP A 15 -5.09 27.47 -3.43
C ASP A 15 -4.90 25.98 -3.71
N ILE A 16 -5.84 25.43 -4.49
CA ILE A 16 -5.73 24.07 -5.03
C ILE A 16 -5.32 24.16 -6.49
N ILE A 17 -4.15 23.69 -6.80
CA ILE A 17 -3.59 23.76 -8.15
C ILE A 17 -3.31 22.36 -8.71
N GLY A 18 -3.36 22.22 -10.02
CA GLY A 18 -2.90 21.02 -10.74
C GLY A 18 -1.45 21.19 -11.19
N VAL A 19 -0.62 20.21 -10.88
CA VAL A 19 0.77 20.16 -11.35
C VAL A 19 0.88 19.05 -12.39
N PHE A 20 1.63 19.29 -13.45
CA PHE A 20 1.95 18.23 -14.41
C PHE A 20 2.91 17.24 -13.74
N ASP A 21 2.51 15.98 -13.68
CA ASP A 21 3.33 14.90 -13.14
C ASP A 21 3.93 14.05 -14.27
N PRO A 22 5.26 14.00 -14.40
CA PRO A 22 5.94 13.09 -15.32
C PRO A 22 5.99 11.64 -14.81
N GLY A 23 5.29 11.31 -13.72
CA GLY A 23 5.22 9.97 -13.11
C GLY A 23 6.20 9.76 -11.97
N ILE A 24 6.63 10.85 -11.32
CA ILE A 24 7.56 10.81 -10.17
C ILE A 24 6.91 11.19 -8.83
N PHE A 25 5.73 11.81 -8.86
CA PHE A 25 5.04 12.24 -7.64
C PHE A 25 4.13 11.14 -7.08
N SER A 26 4.06 11.10 -5.76
CA SER A 26 3.14 10.23 -5.04
C SER A 26 2.16 11.06 -4.20
N ILE A 27 1.01 10.50 -3.87
CA ILE A 27 0.07 11.14 -2.96
C ILE A 27 0.74 11.29 -1.58
N GLY A 28 0.72 12.52 -1.07
CA GLY A 28 1.38 12.88 0.20
C GLY A 28 2.76 13.52 0.04
N ASP A 29 3.31 13.55 -1.16
CA ASP A 29 4.60 14.21 -1.41
C ASP A 29 4.50 15.73 -1.18
N THR A 30 5.54 16.30 -0.61
CA THR A 30 5.70 17.74 -0.44
C THR A 30 6.58 18.29 -1.57
N LEU A 31 6.04 19.25 -2.34
CA LEU A 31 6.79 19.97 -3.34
C LEU A 31 7.26 21.30 -2.75
N THR A 32 8.56 21.51 -2.71
CA THR A 32 9.16 22.73 -2.15
C THR A 32 10.37 23.19 -2.96
N THR A 33 10.58 24.50 -3.00
CA THR A 33 11.82 25.13 -3.50
C THR A 33 12.75 25.54 -2.35
N ALA A 34 12.34 25.30 -1.11
CA ALA A 34 13.17 25.57 0.07
C ALA A 34 14.45 24.69 0.04
N LYS A 35 15.53 25.26 0.54
CA LYS A 35 16.80 24.51 0.67
C LYS A 35 16.84 23.59 1.88
N ASP A 36 15.98 23.84 2.84
CA ASP A 36 15.81 23.00 4.01
C ASP A 36 14.85 21.86 3.66
N ASN A 37 15.14 20.67 4.16
CA ASN A 37 14.24 19.51 4.00
C ASN A 37 12.98 19.72 4.84
N PHE A 38 12.05 20.50 4.29
CA PHE A 38 10.73 20.71 4.89
C PHE A 38 9.73 19.78 4.25
N GLU A 39 9.06 18.99 5.07
CA GLU A 39 7.96 18.12 4.65
C GLU A 39 6.75 18.37 5.54
N PHE A 40 5.57 18.40 4.92
CA PHE A 40 4.32 18.33 5.67
C PHE A 40 4.13 16.92 6.21
N GLU A 41 3.45 16.79 7.36
CA GLU A 41 2.98 15.49 7.83
C GLU A 41 2.19 14.80 6.70
N GLY A 42 2.58 13.55 6.41
CA GLY A 42 1.94 12.77 5.34
C GLY A 42 0.44 12.56 5.59
N ILE A 43 -0.29 12.29 4.52
CA ILE A 43 -1.71 11.96 4.63
C ILE A 43 -1.85 10.63 5.38
N PRO A 44 -2.63 10.56 6.48
CA PRO A 44 -2.83 9.33 7.22
C PRO A 44 -3.42 8.25 6.29
N THR A 45 -2.76 7.11 6.21
CA THR A 45 -3.29 5.96 5.50
C THR A 45 -4.00 5.05 6.48
N PHE A 46 -5.28 4.80 6.27
CA PHE A 46 -6.05 3.88 7.10
C PHE A 46 -5.54 2.44 6.92
N ALA A 47 -5.40 1.72 8.02
CA ALA A 47 -5.10 0.31 7.98
C ALA A 47 -6.23 -0.44 7.23
N PRO A 48 -5.91 -1.33 6.29
CA PRO A 48 -6.93 -2.14 5.66
C PRO A 48 -7.57 -3.10 6.66
N GLU A 49 -8.88 -3.30 6.50
CA GLU A 49 -9.68 -4.20 7.33
C GLU A 49 -10.11 -5.47 6.57
N HIS A 50 -10.03 -5.43 5.24
CA HIS A 50 -10.40 -6.56 4.39
C HIS A 50 -9.28 -6.88 3.43
N PHE A 51 -9.04 -8.18 3.25
CA PHE A 51 -7.95 -8.67 2.42
C PHE A 51 -8.45 -9.68 1.39
N ALA A 52 -7.89 -9.62 0.20
CA ALA A 52 -8.14 -10.61 -0.84
C ALA A 52 -6.84 -10.92 -1.60
N ARG A 53 -6.68 -12.18 -1.96
CA ARG A 53 -5.70 -12.59 -2.95
C ARG A 53 -6.24 -12.28 -4.34
N VAL A 54 -5.43 -11.63 -5.16
CA VAL A 54 -5.80 -11.18 -6.50
C VAL A 54 -4.81 -11.72 -7.51
N ARG A 55 -5.34 -12.35 -8.55
CA ARG A 55 -4.56 -12.83 -9.69
C ARG A 55 -5.30 -12.62 -11.00
N GLN A 56 -4.55 -12.40 -12.08
CA GLN A 56 -5.12 -12.34 -13.41
C GLN A 56 -5.59 -13.73 -13.86
N VAL A 57 -6.67 -13.77 -14.64
CA VAL A 57 -7.18 -15.01 -15.24
C VAL A 57 -6.29 -15.42 -16.42
N ASP A 58 -5.94 -14.46 -17.27
CA ASP A 58 -5.06 -14.65 -18.41
C ASP A 58 -3.62 -14.25 -18.07
N THR A 59 -2.72 -15.23 -18.06
CA THR A 59 -1.30 -15.03 -17.76
C THR A 59 -0.58 -14.15 -18.80
N MET A 60 -1.06 -14.07 -20.03
CA MET A 60 -0.51 -13.20 -21.08
C MET A 60 -0.72 -11.73 -20.78
N LYS A 61 -1.72 -11.38 -19.97
CA LYS A 61 -2.05 -10.00 -19.58
C LYS A 61 -1.31 -9.52 -18.32
N ARG A 62 -0.24 -10.20 -17.93
CA ARG A 62 0.51 -9.88 -16.71
C ARG A 62 1.01 -8.42 -16.65
N LYS A 63 1.53 -7.90 -17.76
CA LYS A 63 2.03 -6.51 -17.81
C LYS A 63 0.91 -5.50 -17.54
N GLN A 64 -0.24 -5.71 -18.17
CA GLN A 64 -1.43 -4.86 -17.98
C GLN A 64 -1.96 -4.97 -16.55
N PHE A 65 -1.98 -6.20 -16.00
CA PHE A 65 -2.37 -6.45 -14.62
C PHE A 65 -1.50 -5.67 -13.63
N VAL A 66 -0.19 -5.84 -13.70
CA VAL A 66 0.74 -5.15 -12.80
C VAL A 66 0.62 -3.65 -12.94
N LYS A 67 0.58 -3.13 -14.18
CA LYS A 67 0.43 -1.69 -14.44
C LYS A 67 -0.88 -1.15 -13.82
N GLY A 68 -2.00 -1.83 -14.06
CA GLY A 68 -3.32 -1.38 -13.59
C GLY A 68 -3.41 -1.39 -12.07
N VAL A 69 -2.97 -2.48 -11.44
CA VAL A 69 -3.00 -2.60 -9.97
C VAL A 69 -2.10 -1.55 -9.31
N MET A 70 -0.89 -1.33 -9.84
CA MET A 70 0.04 -0.33 -9.31
C MET A 70 -0.54 1.09 -9.42
N GLN A 71 -1.17 1.42 -10.55
CA GLN A 71 -1.78 2.74 -10.72
C GLN A 71 -2.95 2.96 -9.77
N ILE A 72 -3.85 1.98 -9.62
CA ILE A 72 -4.98 2.05 -8.69
C ILE A 72 -4.50 2.19 -7.24
N ALA A 73 -3.38 1.54 -6.89
CA ALA A 73 -2.78 1.68 -5.58
C ALA A 73 -2.15 3.06 -5.34
N GLN A 74 -1.49 3.64 -6.35
CA GLN A 74 -0.95 5.00 -6.28
C GLN A 74 -2.04 6.05 -6.06
N GLU A 75 -3.24 5.81 -6.55
CA GLU A 75 -4.41 6.67 -6.31
C GLU A 75 -5.01 6.50 -4.89
N GLY A 76 -4.44 5.61 -4.07
CA GLY A 76 -4.88 5.39 -2.69
C GLY A 76 -6.16 4.57 -2.53
N ALA A 77 -6.71 4.03 -3.63
CA ALA A 77 -7.94 3.24 -3.59
C ALA A 77 -7.76 1.86 -2.95
N ILE A 78 -6.56 1.29 -3.03
CA ILE A 78 -6.19 -0.02 -2.48
C ILE A 78 -4.77 0.01 -1.94
N GLN A 79 -4.44 -0.94 -1.08
CA GLN A 79 -3.06 -1.23 -0.68
C GLN A 79 -2.63 -2.60 -1.20
N ILE A 80 -1.38 -2.71 -1.64
CA ILE A 80 -0.84 -3.93 -2.25
C ILE A 80 0.23 -4.51 -1.35
N PHE A 81 0.12 -5.81 -1.14
CA PHE A 81 1.08 -6.59 -0.39
C PHE A 81 1.49 -7.84 -1.18
N GLN A 82 2.64 -8.37 -0.86
CA GLN A 82 3.17 -9.62 -1.39
C GLN A 82 3.41 -10.60 -0.26
N GLU A 83 3.37 -11.89 -0.54
CA GLU A 83 3.90 -12.87 0.41
C GLU A 83 5.38 -12.59 0.67
N TYR A 84 5.82 -12.74 1.91
CA TYR A 84 7.18 -12.34 2.31
C TYR A 84 8.27 -13.00 1.46
N GLN A 85 8.10 -14.28 1.13
CA GLN A 85 9.00 -15.05 0.25
C GLN A 85 8.43 -15.24 -1.17
N GLY A 86 7.32 -14.57 -1.49
CA GLY A 86 6.63 -14.71 -2.77
C GLY A 86 7.04 -13.65 -3.80
N GLY A 87 6.65 -13.90 -5.06
CA GLY A 87 6.78 -12.95 -6.17
C GLY A 87 5.50 -12.16 -6.41
N MET A 88 5.52 -11.35 -7.49
CA MET A 88 4.35 -10.57 -7.97
C MET A 88 3.30 -11.41 -8.71
N GLU A 89 3.39 -12.72 -8.66
CA GLU A 89 2.44 -13.60 -9.37
C GLU A 89 1.07 -13.61 -8.71
N GLU A 90 1.07 -13.58 -7.39
CA GLU A 90 -0.11 -13.44 -6.58
C GLU A 90 0.09 -12.27 -5.63
N ILE A 91 -0.79 -11.30 -5.70
CA ILE A 91 -0.77 -10.15 -4.80
C ILE A 91 -1.89 -10.27 -3.78
N ILE A 92 -1.64 -9.72 -2.61
CA ILE A 92 -2.66 -9.51 -1.59
C ILE A 92 -3.07 -8.04 -1.65
N VAL A 93 -4.34 -7.80 -1.84
CA VAL A 93 -4.91 -6.46 -1.81
C VAL A 93 -5.63 -6.25 -0.49
N GLY A 94 -5.29 -5.16 0.18
CA GLY A 94 -5.96 -4.69 1.38
C GLY A 94 -6.80 -3.46 1.09
N VAL A 95 -8.01 -3.41 1.65
CA VAL A 95 -8.97 -2.33 1.50
C VAL A 95 -9.64 -2.01 2.83
N VAL A 96 -10.10 -0.77 2.98
CA VAL A 96 -10.87 -0.35 4.18
C VAL A 96 -12.32 -0.82 4.06
N GLY A 97 -12.92 -0.76 2.87
CA GLY A 97 -14.29 -1.18 2.63
C GLY A 97 -14.40 -2.19 1.49
N VAL A 98 -15.25 -3.20 1.66
CA VAL A 98 -15.40 -4.33 0.71
C VAL A 98 -15.77 -3.90 -0.71
N LEU A 99 -16.47 -2.78 -0.88
CA LEU A 99 -16.86 -2.25 -2.20
C LEU A 99 -15.64 -1.83 -3.04
N GLN A 100 -14.50 -1.54 -2.42
CA GLN A 100 -13.27 -1.23 -3.14
C GLN A 100 -12.75 -2.41 -3.97
N PHE A 101 -13.09 -3.65 -3.60
CA PHE A 101 -12.79 -4.81 -4.44
C PHE A 101 -13.59 -4.82 -5.75
N ASP A 102 -14.85 -4.39 -5.70
CA ASP A 102 -15.69 -4.30 -6.90
C ASP A 102 -15.18 -3.18 -7.83
N VAL A 103 -14.77 -2.06 -7.25
CA VAL A 103 -14.14 -0.96 -8.00
C VAL A 103 -12.83 -1.43 -8.65
N LEU A 104 -11.97 -2.14 -7.91
CA LEU A 104 -10.73 -2.71 -8.44
C LEU A 104 -11.00 -3.62 -9.64
N LYS A 105 -11.97 -4.55 -9.49
CA LYS A 105 -12.34 -5.48 -10.55
C LYS A 105 -12.85 -4.73 -11.78
N TYR A 106 -13.80 -3.82 -11.60
CA TYR A 106 -14.37 -3.01 -12.66
C TYR A 106 -13.31 -2.23 -13.44
N ARG A 107 -12.40 -1.57 -12.74
CA ARG A 107 -11.34 -0.77 -13.36
C ARG A 107 -10.33 -1.63 -14.12
N LEU A 108 -9.90 -2.75 -13.56
CA LEU A 108 -8.98 -3.66 -14.25
C LEU A 108 -9.61 -4.24 -15.52
N GLU A 109 -10.89 -4.58 -15.50
CA GLU A 109 -11.59 -5.10 -16.67
C GLU A 109 -11.81 -4.02 -17.75
N ASN A 110 -12.24 -2.81 -17.37
CA ASN A 110 -12.66 -1.78 -18.33
C ASN A 110 -11.54 -0.84 -18.77
N GLU A 111 -10.57 -0.52 -17.89
CA GLU A 111 -9.46 0.41 -18.21
C GLU A 111 -8.21 -0.32 -18.72
N TYR A 112 -7.97 -1.54 -18.22
CA TYR A 112 -6.75 -2.31 -18.52
C TYR A 112 -7.02 -3.59 -19.31
N ASN A 113 -8.29 -3.92 -19.56
CA ASN A 113 -8.72 -5.14 -20.25
C ASN A 113 -8.15 -6.42 -19.58
N VAL A 114 -8.18 -6.47 -18.26
CA VAL A 114 -7.67 -7.57 -17.44
C VAL A 114 -8.79 -8.13 -16.58
N GLU A 115 -9.14 -9.38 -16.80
CA GLU A 115 -10.02 -10.13 -15.91
C GLU A 115 -9.23 -10.69 -14.74
N ILE A 116 -9.78 -10.57 -13.52
CA ILE A 116 -9.15 -11.01 -12.29
C ILE A 116 -10.02 -12.00 -11.50
N ARG A 117 -9.35 -12.84 -10.71
CA ARG A 117 -9.97 -13.62 -9.65
C ARG A 117 -9.62 -13.01 -8.30
N LEU A 118 -10.66 -12.82 -7.48
CA LEU A 118 -10.58 -12.35 -6.11
C LEU A 118 -10.93 -13.50 -5.18
N GLU A 119 -10.01 -13.84 -4.29
CA GLU A 119 -10.20 -14.81 -3.23
C GLU A 119 -10.10 -14.08 -1.89
N LYS A 120 -11.22 -13.94 -1.18
CA LYS A 120 -11.23 -13.29 0.13
C LYS A 120 -10.39 -14.07 1.12
N LEU A 121 -9.58 -13.36 1.88
CA LEU A 121 -8.74 -13.91 2.94
C LEU A 121 -9.36 -13.61 4.31
N PRO A 122 -9.19 -14.50 5.30
CA PRO A 122 -9.85 -14.38 6.60
C PRO A 122 -9.14 -13.43 7.56
N TYR A 123 -8.29 -12.53 7.06
CA TYR A 123 -7.53 -11.61 7.90
C TYR A 123 -8.33 -10.34 8.18
N GLU A 124 -8.25 -9.88 9.43
CA GLU A 124 -8.92 -8.67 9.90
C GLU A 124 -7.94 -7.68 10.55
N HIS A 125 -6.72 -8.12 10.84
CA HIS A 125 -5.70 -7.28 11.47
C HIS A 125 -4.40 -7.31 10.69
N ILE A 126 -3.80 -6.13 10.54
CA ILE A 126 -2.49 -5.95 9.96
C ILE A 126 -1.57 -5.28 10.98
N ARG A 127 -0.29 -5.64 10.99
CA ARG A 127 0.75 -5.03 11.83
C ARG A 127 2.01 -4.77 11.00
N TRP A 128 2.45 -3.54 11.03
CA TRP A 128 3.74 -3.13 10.48
C TRP A 128 4.82 -3.38 11.51
N ILE A 129 5.92 -3.97 11.11
CA ILE A 129 7.05 -4.26 11.99
C ILE A 129 8.02 -3.08 11.92
N GLU A 130 8.31 -2.48 13.07
CA GLU A 130 9.23 -1.33 13.16
C GLU A 130 10.69 -1.74 13.37
N ASN A 131 10.93 -2.98 13.78
CA ASN A 131 12.28 -3.49 13.96
C ASN A 131 13.01 -3.63 12.61
N LYS A 132 14.06 -2.85 12.38
CA LYS A 132 14.83 -2.89 11.12
C LYS A 132 15.61 -4.20 10.92
N ASP A 133 16.04 -4.85 12.01
CA ASP A 133 16.93 -6.02 11.99
C ASP A 133 16.24 -7.31 12.41
N ILE A 134 14.91 -7.37 12.33
CA ILE A 134 14.21 -8.58 12.75
C ILE A 134 14.29 -9.66 11.69
N ASP A 135 14.64 -10.87 12.12
CA ASP A 135 14.63 -12.04 11.26
C ASP A 135 13.20 -12.58 11.14
N MET A 136 12.54 -12.24 10.05
CA MET A 136 11.16 -12.66 9.78
C MET A 136 10.99 -14.18 9.78
N ASP A 137 12.02 -14.94 9.42
CA ASP A 137 11.92 -16.40 9.37
C ASP A 137 11.84 -17.02 10.76
N LYS A 138 12.48 -16.37 11.75
CA LYS A 138 12.46 -16.80 13.14
C LYS A 138 11.22 -16.38 13.92
N LEU A 139 10.41 -15.45 13.37
CA LEU A 139 9.19 -15.03 14.04
C LEU A 139 8.23 -16.21 14.23
N THR A 140 7.86 -16.42 15.48
CA THR A 140 6.93 -17.46 15.89
C THR A 140 5.54 -16.85 16.12
N GLY A 141 4.55 -17.33 15.42
CA GLY A 141 3.16 -16.88 15.57
C GLY A 141 2.17 -18.03 15.65
N THR A 142 0.90 -17.70 15.52
CA THR A 142 -0.16 -18.69 15.35
C THR A 142 -0.13 -19.27 13.94
N SER A 143 -0.71 -20.45 13.73
CA SER A 143 -0.72 -21.13 12.42
C SER A 143 -1.44 -20.35 11.31
N ASP A 144 -2.29 -19.42 11.70
CA ASP A 144 -3.09 -18.54 10.85
C ASP A 144 -2.43 -17.17 10.61
N MET A 145 -1.28 -16.89 11.24
CA MET A 145 -0.49 -15.69 10.94
C MET A 145 0.15 -15.78 9.56
N LYS A 146 0.08 -14.69 8.79
CA LYS A 146 0.74 -14.62 7.48
C LYS A 146 1.80 -13.52 7.45
N LYS A 147 2.99 -13.87 6.99
CA LYS A 147 4.09 -12.94 6.78
C LYS A 147 3.99 -12.36 5.37
N ILE A 148 3.94 -11.06 5.26
CA ILE A 148 3.83 -10.31 4.00
C ILE A 148 4.82 -9.15 3.97
N ARG A 149 4.95 -8.51 2.84
CA ARG A 149 5.70 -7.27 2.66
C ARG A 149 4.89 -6.29 1.80
N ASP A 150 5.08 -5.01 2.02
CA ASP A 150 4.55 -3.98 1.14
C ASP A 150 5.40 -3.84 -0.14
N LEU A 151 5.03 -2.92 -1.02
CA LEU A 151 5.76 -2.64 -2.25
C LEU A 151 7.15 -2.03 -2.02
N LYS A 152 7.40 -1.44 -0.85
CA LYS A 152 8.69 -0.89 -0.44
C LYS A 152 9.61 -1.95 0.19
N GLY A 153 9.08 -3.16 0.40
CA GLY A 153 9.79 -4.28 1.03
C GLY A 153 9.69 -4.31 2.55
N ASN A 154 8.93 -3.40 3.18
CA ASN A 154 8.75 -3.42 4.62
C ASN A 154 7.98 -4.67 5.05
N PRO A 155 8.43 -5.35 6.12
CA PRO A 155 7.79 -6.56 6.61
C PRO A 155 6.52 -6.23 7.40
N LEU A 156 5.48 -7.05 7.20
CA LEU A 156 4.19 -6.95 7.89
C LEU A 156 3.67 -8.33 8.25
N LEU A 157 2.74 -8.33 9.20
CA LEU A 157 2.02 -9.53 9.62
C LEU A 157 0.51 -9.34 9.46
N LEU A 158 -0.16 -10.35 8.93
CA LEU A 158 -1.62 -10.46 8.90
C LEU A 158 -2.09 -11.46 9.92
N PHE A 159 -3.21 -11.16 10.58
CA PHE A 159 -3.83 -11.98 11.61
C PHE A 159 -5.34 -12.08 11.41
N VAL A 160 -5.89 -13.22 11.75
CA VAL A 160 -7.33 -13.49 11.66
C VAL A 160 -8.10 -12.78 12.78
N ASN A 161 -7.48 -12.60 13.95
CA ASN A 161 -8.12 -11.99 15.12
C ASN A 161 -7.12 -11.32 16.07
N ALA A 162 -7.62 -10.53 17.02
CA ALA A 162 -6.80 -9.80 17.98
C ALA A 162 -6.02 -10.73 18.95
N TRP A 163 -6.54 -11.92 19.25
CA TRP A 163 -5.85 -12.89 20.11
C TRP A 163 -4.55 -13.37 19.45
N SER A 164 -4.58 -13.67 18.15
CA SER A 164 -3.38 -14.07 17.38
C SER A 164 -2.32 -12.98 17.38
N VAL A 165 -2.71 -11.69 17.39
CA VAL A 165 -1.77 -10.56 17.54
C VAL A 165 -1.07 -10.63 18.89
N GLY A 166 -1.83 -10.72 20.00
CA GLY A 166 -1.29 -10.81 21.35
C GLY A 166 -0.32 -11.97 21.51
N MET A 167 -0.74 -13.17 21.10
CA MET A 167 0.10 -14.38 21.16
C MET A 167 1.41 -14.26 20.37
N THR A 168 1.40 -13.55 19.26
CA THR A 168 2.62 -13.35 18.47
C THR A 168 3.56 -12.38 19.16
N LEU A 169 3.05 -11.30 19.77
CA LEU A 169 3.86 -10.37 20.53
C LEU A 169 4.47 -11.04 21.77
N ASP A 170 3.70 -11.84 22.49
CA ASP A 170 4.16 -12.55 23.69
C ASP A 170 5.25 -13.60 23.40
N ARG A 171 5.23 -14.18 22.20
CA ARG A 171 6.20 -15.20 21.77
C ARG A 171 7.50 -14.66 21.17
N ASN A 172 7.54 -13.36 20.85
CA ASN A 172 8.69 -12.75 20.20
C ASN A 172 9.14 -11.53 20.99
N ASP A 173 9.99 -11.77 21.97
CA ASP A 173 10.54 -10.70 22.82
C ASP A 173 11.21 -9.63 21.96
N GLY A 174 10.85 -8.37 22.22
CA GLY A 174 11.39 -7.22 21.49
C GLY A 174 10.73 -6.94 20.13
N LEU A 175 9.72 -7.69 19.73
CA LEU A 175 8.95 -7.37 18.52
C LEU A 175 8.14 -6.09 18.73
N VAL A 176 8.46 -5.05 17.97
CA VAL A 176 7.72 -3.78 17.95
C VAL A 176 6.88 -3.72 16.68
N SER A 177 5.57 -3.59 16.84
CA SER A 177 4.64 -3.50 15.72
C SER A 177 3.56 -2.47 15.96
N VAL A 178 3.10 -1.85 14.88
CA VAL A 178 2.05 -0.82 14.91
C VAL A 178 0.88 -1.21 14.01
N SER A 179 -0.31 -0.71 14.34
CA SER A 179 -1.55 -0.99 13.60
C SER A 179 -1.81 -0.01 12.44
N TYR A 180 -0.99 1.02 12.31
CA TYR A 180 -1.11 2.05 11.27
C TYR A 180 0.28 2.43 10.77
N THR A 181 0.39 2.75 9.50
CA THR A 181 1.57 3.41 8.99
C THR A 181 1.42 4.91 9.24
N HIS A 182 2.28 5.48 10.08
CA HIS A 182 2.73 6.82 9.78
C HIS A 182 3.62 6.66 8.55
N LEU A 183 3.23 7.25 7.43
CA LEU A 183 4.17 7.51 6.36
C LEU A 183 5.20 8.47 6.97
N ARG A 184 6.23 7.93 7.62
CA ARG A 184 7.44 8.68 7.82
C ARG A 184 7.94 8.95 6.41
N ALA A 185 7.97 10.22 6.05
CA ALA A 185 8.72 10.67 4.91
C ALA A 185 10.07 9.95 4.94
N HIS A 186 10.39 9.26 3.86
CA HIS A 186 11.68 8.61 3.77
C HIS A 186 12.74 9.69 3.84
N GLU A 187 13.63 9.62 4.83
CA GLU A 187 14.98 10.11 4.67
C GLU A 187 15.53 9.44 3.41
N THR A 188 15.46 10.15 2.31
CA THR A 188 16.25 9.82 1.14
C THR A 188 17.68 10.05 1.53
N ASP A 189 18.34 8.98 1.99
CA ASP A 189 19.79 8.95 2.03
C ASP A 189 20.26 9.26 0.61
N SER A 190 20.74 10.49 0.45
CA SER A 190 21.38 10.99 -0.76
C SER A 190 22.60 10.13 -1.06
N TYR A 191 22.49 9.28 -2.05
CA TYR A 191 23.67 8.80 -2.76
C TYR A 191 23.94 9.77 -3.91
N LEU A 192 24.91 10.65 -3.69
CA LEU A 192 25.75 11.26 -4.69
C LEU A 192 26.87 10.31 -5.07
#